data_e1042d16ffae730ddc5f4149bbbb0dc6
#
_entry.id   e1042d16ffae730ddc5f4149bbbb0dc6
#
_cell.length_a   1.000
_cell.length_b   1.000
_cell.length_c   1.000
_cell.angle_alpha   90.00
_cell.angle_beta   90.00
_cell.angle_gamma   90.00
#
_symmetry.space_group_name_H-M   'P 1'
#
loop_
_entity.id
_entity.type
_entity.pdbx_description
1 polymer ?
#
loop_
_entity_poly.entity_id
_entity_poly.type
_entity_poly.pdbx_seq_one_letter_code
_entity_poly.pdbx_strand_id
1 'polypeptide(L)'
;VIKASILCLALAIYHESRGESENGQYAVAEVVVNRSIERNKTICDVIYEPRQFSGSNKWKIPKDNNQWKQSINIATNVLDNEVKTNYTNGSMYFRVASLSPKNKQIIRIGNHVFYK
;
A
#
# COMPACT_ATOMS: atom_id res chain seq x y z
N VAL A 1 17.71 5.78 -11.35
CA VAL A 1 17.81 5.26 -9.98
C VAL A 1 16.49 5.53 -9.25
N ILE A 2 15.91 4.47 -8.68
CA ILE A 2 14.66 4.59 -7.92
C ILE A 2 15.01 4.90 -6.46
N LYS A 3 14.37 5.93 -5.89
CA LYS A 3 14.53 6.26 -4.47
C LYS A 3 14.06 5.10 -3.60
N ALA A 4 14.70 4.92 -2.44
CA ALA A 4 14.34 3.84 -1.52
C ALA A 4 12.86 3.86 -1.12
N SER A 5 12.30 5.03 -0.82
CA SER A 5 10.89 5.14 -0.43
C SER A 5 9.94 4.71 -1.54
N ILE A 6 10.25 5.08 -2.78
CA ILE A 6 9.45 4.67 -3.94
C ILE A 6 9.53 3.15 -4.11
N LEU A 7 10.72 2.57 -4.02
CA LEU A 7 10.90 1.13 -4.14
C LEU A 7 10.12 0.38 -3.06
N CYS A 8 10.24 0.80 -1.80
CA CYS A 8 9.50 0.17 -0.70
C CYS A 8 8.00 0.25 -0.91
N LEU A 9 7.48 1.42 -1.29
CA LEU A 9 6.04 1.57 -1.53
C LEU A 9 5.60 0.74 -2.73
N ALA A 10 6.38 0.72 -3.80
CA ALA A 10 6.07 -0.07 -5.00
C ALA A 10 6.03 -1.57 -4.66
N LEU A 11 6.95 -2.06 -3.83
CA LEU A 11 6.94 -3.46 -3.39
C LEU A 11 5.66 -3.79 -2.61
N ALA A 12 5.23 -2.91 -1.73
CA ALA A 12 3.98 -3.11 -0.99
C ALA A 12 2.78 -3.14 -1.94
N ILE A 13 2.68 -2.18 -2.85
CA ILE A 13 1.59 -2.13 -3.83
C ILE A 13 1.57 -3.41 -4.66
N TYR A 14 2.73 -3.82 -5.15
CA TYR A 14 2.84 -5.01 -6.00
C TYR A 14 2.44 -6.28 -5.26
N HIS A 15 3.07 -6.54 -4.12
CA HIS A 15 2.85 -7.81 -3.41
C HIS A 15 1.49 -7.88 -2.73
N GLU A 16 0.91 -6.74 -2.34
CA GLU A 16 -0.38 -6.72 -1.65
C GLU A 16 -1.58 -6.51 -2.58
N SER A 17 -1.40 -5.85 -3.70
CA SER A 17 -2.57 -5.44 -4.49
C SER A 17 -2.42 -5.55 -6.00
N ARG A 18 -1.39 -6.22 -6.51
CA ARG A 18 -1.37 -6.48 -7.96
C ARG A 18 -2.61 -7.27 -8.34
N GLY A 19 -3.19 -6.94 -9.49
CA GLY A 19 -4.45 -7.55 -9.91
C GLY A 19 -5.69 -6.85 -9.39
N GLU A 20 -5.56 -5.99 -8.38
CA GLU A 20 -6.66 -5.12 -7.97
C GLU A 20 -6.80 -3.95 -8.96
N SER A 21 -7.94 -3.28 -8.90
CA SER A 21 -8.14 -2.07 -9.69
C SER A 21 -7.09 -1.01 -9.34
N GLU A 22 -6.90 -0.04 -10.23
CA GLU A 22 -6.00 1.06 -9.95
C GLU A 22 -6.38 1.79 -8.66
N ASN A 23 -7.67 2.02 -8.43
CA ASN A 23 -8.15 2.62 -7.19
C ASN A 23 -7.77 1.79 -5.96
N GLY A 24 -7.87 0.46 -6.06
CA GLY A 24 -7.48 -0.45 -4.99
C GLY A 24 -5.98 -0.38 -4.69
N GLN A 25 -5.17 -0.22 -5.71
CA GLN A 25 -3.72 -0.08 -5.55
C GLN A 25 -3.35 1.26 -4.90
N TYR A 26 -4.00 2.35 -5.30
CA TYR A 26 -3.85 3.65 -4.62
C TYR A 26 -4.33 3.57 -3.17
N ALA A 27 -5.38 2.81 -2.90
CA ALA A 27 -5.89 2.63 -1.55
C ALA A 27 -4.85 1.98 -0.63
N VAL A 28 -4.12 0.97 -1.11
CA VAL A 28 -3.03 0.36 -0.36
C VAL A 28 -1.91 1.39 -0.10
N ALA A 29 -1.56 2.17 -1.11
CA ALA A 29 -0.56 3.24 -0.97
C ALA A 29 -1.00 4.26 0.09
N GLU A 30 -2.27 4.65 0.13
CA GLU A 30 -2.81 5.56 1.14
C GLU A 30 -2.57 5.04 2.56
N VAL A 31 -2.85 3.76 2.80
CA VAL A 31 -2.66 3.16 4.12
C VAL A 31 -1.20 3.27 4.56
N VAL A 32 -0.27 2.95 3.67
CA VAL A 32 1.17 3.04 3.98
C VAL A 32 1.56 4.48 4.32
N VAL A 33 1.13 5.44 3.51
CA VAL A 33 1.43 6.86 3.74
C VAL A 33 0.79 7.33 5.05
N ASN A 34 -0.47 6.96 5.32
CA ASN A 34 -1.15 7.33 6.55
C ASN A 34 -0.41 6.82 7.79
N ARG A 35 0.07 5.58 7.75
CA ARG A 35 0.88 5.01 8.84
C ARG A 35 2.20 5.76 9.00
N SER A 36 2.86 6.08 7.90
CA SER A 36 4.12 6.82 7.91
C SER A 36 3.96 8.17 8.61
N ILE A 37 2.91 8.90 8.27
CA ILE A 37 2.62 10.21 8.87
C ILE A 37 2.26 10.05 10.34
N GLU A 38 1.31 9.17 10.65
CA GLU A 38 0.79 8.99 12.00
C GLU A 38 1.88 8.54 12.98
N ARG A 39 2.77 7.68 12.54
CA ARG A 39 3.81 7.10 13.38
C ARG A 39 5.14 7.84 13.28
N ASN A 40 5.22 8.86 12.45
CA ASN A 40 6.45 9.61 12.17
C ASN A 40 7.61 8.68 11.80
N LYS A 41 7.35 7.79 10.84
CA LYS A 41 8.33 6.82 10.34
C LYS A 41 8.48 6.94 8.84
N THR A 42 9.60 6.46 8.31
CA THR A 42 9.80 6.42 6.87
C THR A 42 8.89 5.37 6.23
N ILE A 43 8.64 5.50 4.94
CA ILE A 43 7.87 4.51 4.19
C ILE A 43 8.48 3.11 4.35
N CYS A 44 9.80 2.98 4.18
CA CYS A 44 10.46 1.68 4.31
C CYS A 44 10.31 1.11 5.72
N ASP A 45 10.43 1.94 6.75
CA ASP A 45 10.27 1.49 8.13
C ASP A 45 8.84 0.96 8.38
N VAL A 46 7.83 1.62 7.83
CA VAL A 46 6.44 1.15 7.94
C VAL A 46 6.28 -0.22 7.27
N ILE A 47 6.84 -0.40 6.07
CA ILE A 47 6.71 -1.64 5.31
C ILE A 47 7.37 -2.81 6.05
N TYR A 48 8.52 -2.59 6.67
CA TYR A 48 9.29 -3.66 7.29
C TYR A 48 9.09 -3.78 8.80
N GLU A 49 8.14 -3.04 9.39
CA GLU A 49 7.77 -3.25 10.77
C GLU A 49 7.30 -4.68 11.01
N PRO A 50 7.72 -5.32 12.13
CA PRO A 50 7.23 -6.66 12.45
C PRO A 50 5.70 -6.70 12.48
N ARG A 51 5.12 -7.73 11.87
CA ARG A 51 3.67 -8.03 11.87
C ARG A 51 2.80 -7.04 11.12
N GLN A 52 3.37 -6.07 10.39
CA GLN A 52 2.55 -5.11 9.63
C GLN A 52 2.24 -5.62 8.23
N PHE A 53 3.24 -6.13 7.53
CA PHE A 53 3.06 -6.72 6.21
C PHE A 53 3.66 -8.12 6.23
N SER A 54 2.78 -9.12 6.31
CA SER A 54 3.20 -10.51 6.40
C SER A 54 4.13 -10.88 5.25
N GLY A 55 5.32 -11.37 5.59
CA GLY A 55 6.29 -11.81 4.60
C GLY A 55 7.07 -10.70 3.90
N SER A 56 6.94 -9.42 4.31
CA SER A 56 7.62 -8.31 3.63
C SER A 56 9.13 -8.48 3.57
N ASN A 57 9.74 -9.10 4.60
CA ASN A 57 11.17 -9.36 4.61
C ASN A 57 11.63 -10.36 3.54
N LYS A 58 10.68 -11.06 2.91
CA LYS A 58 10.96 -12.01 1.83
C LYS A 58 10.58 -11.48 0.45
N TRP A 59 10.05 -10.27 0.38
CA TRP A 59 9.67 -9.68 -0.90
C TRP A 59 10.89 -9.43 -1.76
N LYS A 60 10.79 -9.83 -3.02
CA LYS A 60 11.82 -9.60 -4.01
C LYS A 60 11.32 -8.63 -5.06
N ILE A 61 12.25 -7.88 -5.65
CA ILE A 61 11.93 -7.04 -6.79
C ILE A 61 11.49 -7.95 -7.93
N PRO A 62 10.28 -7.75 -8.47
CA PRO A 62 9.79 -8.59 -9.56
C PRO A 62 10.61 -8.41 -10.82
N LYS A 63 10.56 -9.41 -11.68
CA LYS A 63 11.04 -9.22 -13.06
C LYS A 63 10.20 -8.14 -13.73
N ASP A 64 10.79 -7.45 -14.70
CA ASP A 64 10.13 -6.39 -15.42
C ASP A 64 8.82 -6.90 -16.05
N ASN A 65 7.70 -6.33 -15.63
CA ASN A 65 6.37 -6.65 -16.14
C ASN A 65 5.46 -5.43 -15.96
N ASN A 66 4.30 -5.46 -16.60
CA ASN A 66 3.40 -4.30 -16.59
C ASN A 66 2.85 -3.97 -15.20
N GLN A 67 2.58 -4.98 -14.38
CA GLN A 67 2.07 -4.73 -13.03
C GLN A 67 3.12 -4.10 -12.12
N TRP A 68 4.38 -4.51 -12.27
CA TRP A 68 5.48 -3.88 -11.54
C TRP A 68 5.67 -2.42 -11.97
N LYS A 69 5.62 -2.17 -13.28
CA LYS A 69 5.69 -0.80 -13.82
C LYS A 69 4.56 0.07 -13.26
N GLN A 70 3.35 -0.48 -13.18
CA GLN A 70 2.22 0.24 -12.59
C GLN A 70 2.44 0.53 -11.11
N SER A 71 2.96 -0.43 -10.35
CA SER A 71 3.27 -0.24 -8.93
C SER A 71 4.29 0.88 -8.74
N ILE A 72 5.35 0.91 -9.54
CA ILE A 72 6.34 1.99 -9.50
C ILE A 72 5.70 3.32 -9.88
N ASN A 73 4.83 3.33 -10.89
CA ASN A 73 4.17 4.54 -11.33
C ASN A 73 3.27 5.12 -10.24
N ILE A 74 2.48 4.28 -9.57
CA ILE A 74 1.62 4.70 -8.47
C ILE A 74 2.47 5.23 -7.31
N ALA A 75 3.52 4.51 -6.92
CA ALA A 75 4.40 4.94 -5.84
C ALA A 75 5.05 6.30 -6.15
N THR A 76 5.50 6.48 -7.39
CA THR A 76 6.09 7.74 -7.84
C THR A 76 5.07 8.87 -7.80
N ASN A 77 3.85 8.62 -8.27
CA ASN A 77 2.78 9.62 -8.23
C ASN A 77 2.48 10.06 -6.80
N VAL A 78 2.38 9.11 -5.88
CA VAL A 78 2.02 9.40 -4.49
C VAL A 78 3.15 10.15 -3.77
N LEU A 79 4.40 9.75 -3.96
CA LEU A 79 5.52 10.29 -3.19
C LEU A 79 6.21 11.49 -3.84
N ASP A 80 6.38 11.49 -5.15
CA ASP A 80 7.13 12.55 -5.84
C ASP A 80 6.22 13.54 -6.56
N ASN A 81 5.11 13.08 -7.13
CA ASN A 81 4.20 13.94 -7.89
C ASN A 81 3.06 14.48 -7.04
N GLU A 82 3.03 14.15 -5.76
CA GLU A 82 2.02 14.62 -4.81
C GLU A 82 0.58 14.39 -5.25
N VAL A 83 0.34 13.33 -5.99
CA VAL A 83 -1.02 12.93 -6.34
C VAL A 83 -1.71 12.46 -5.06
N LYS A 84 -2.75 13.18 -4.66
CA LYS A 84 -3.49 12.87 -3.42
C LYS A 84 -4.80 12.20 -3.77
N THR A 85 -5.03 11.06 -3.16
CA THR A 85 -6.30 10.34 -3.23
C THR A 85 -6.84 10.14 -1.83
N ASN A 86 -8.12 9.86 -1.73
CA ASN A 86 -8.76 9.63 -0.43
C ASN A 86 -9.80 8.52 -0.53
N TYR A 87 -9.45 7.44 -1.20
CA TYR A 87 -10.33 6.31 -1.39
C TYR A 87 -10.68 5.62 -0.06
N THR A 88 -9.76 5.67 0.91
CA THR A 88 -9.90 4.92 2.16
C THR A 88 -10.33 5.80 3.34
N ASN A 89 -10.54 7.10 3.11
CA ASN A 89 -10.94 8.05 4.15
C ASN A 89 -10.05 7.99 5.40
N GLY A 90 -8.73 7.98 5.18
CA GLY A 90 -7.77 8.00 6.27
C GLY A 90 -7.54 6.66 6.95
N SER A 91 -7.89 5.54 6.30
CA SER A 91 -7.69 4.21 6.87
C SER A 91 -6.22 3.93 7.17
N MET A 92 -5.99 3.22 8.26
CA MET A 92 -4.67 2.83 8.74
C MET A 92 -4.39 1.35 8.53
N TYR A 93 -5.40 0.55 8.19
CA TYR A 93 -5.32 -0.88 8.06
C TYR A 93 -6.12 -1.37 6.87
N PHE A 94 -5.70 -2.51 6.32
CA PHE A 94 -6.52 -3.22 5.34
C PHE A 94 -6.35 -4.74 5.51
N ARG A 95 -7.34 -5.47 5.04
CA ARG A 95 -7.33 -6.94 5.02
C ARG A 95 -8.09 -7.43 3.81
N VAL A 96 -7.90 -8.71 3.46
CA VAL A 96 -8.79 -9.35 2.50
C VAL A 96 -10.21 -9.37 3.07
N ALA A 97 -11.20 -9.23 2.21
CA ALA A 97 -12.59 -9.04 2.64
C ALA A 97 -13.11 -10.18 3.52
N SER A 98 -12.66 -11.42 3.27
CA SER A 98 -13.07 -12.59 4.07
C SER A 98 -12.58 -12.56 5.52
N LEU A 99 -11.61 -11.70 5.84
CA LEU A 99 -11.03 -11.58 7.17
C LEU A 99 -11.39 -10.23 7.83
N SER A 100 -12.42 -9.56 7.33
CA SER A 100 -12.77 -8.21 7.80
C SER A 100 -13.21 -8.22 9.26
N PRO A 101 -12.78 -7.23 10.06
CA PRO A 101 -13.23 -7.09 11.44
C PRO A 101 -14.69 -6.64 11.50
N LYS A 102 -15.46 -7.18 12.46
CA LYS A 102 -16.91 -6.96 12.51
C LYS A 102 -17.33 -5.58 13.02
N ASN A 103 -16.55 -4.94 13.86
CA ASN A 103 -16.95 -3.72 14.56
C ASN A 103 -16.13 -2.49 14.18
N LYS A 104 -15.59 -2.47 12.97
CA LYS A 104 -14.80 -1.34 12.46
C LYS A 104 -15.56 -0.68 11.31
N GLN A 105 -15.38 0.62 11.14
CA GLN A 105 -15.87 1.29 9.95
C GLN A 105 -15.06 0.81 8.76
N ILE A 106 -15.74 0.22 7.78
CA ILE A 106 -15.09 -0.50 6.69
C ILE A 106 -15.46 0.13 5.35
N ILE A 107 -14.43 0.33 4.52
CA ILE A 107 -14.60 0.68 3.11
C ILE A 107 -14.06 -0.50 2.31
N ARG A 108 -14.89 -1.04 1.42
CA ARG A 108 -14.45 -2.14 0.56
C ARG A 108 -14.09 -1.63 -0.82
N ILE A 109 -12.91 -2.02 -1.31
CA ILE A 109 -12.46 -1.77 -2.68
C ILE A 109 -11.89 -3.09 -3.20
N GLY A 110 -12.56 -3.67 -4.19
CA GLY A 110 -12.16 -4.98 -4.72
C GLY A 110 -12.21 -6.07 -3.66
N ASN A 111 -11.11 -6.77 -3.49
CA ASN A 111 -10.98 -7.86 -2.53
C ASN A 111 -10.47 -7.42 -1.16
N HIS A 112 -10.24 -6.12 -0.97
CA HIS A 112 -9.76 -5.58 0.29
C HIS A 112 -10.80 -4.74 1.00
N VAL A 113 -10.76 -4.77 2.33
CA VAL A 113 -11.50 -3.85 3.20
C VAL A 113 -10.49 -2.98 3.94
N PHE A 114 -10.83 -1.70 4.07
CA PHE A 114 -9.97 -0.68 4.68
C PHE A 114 -10.66 -0.12 5.90
N TYR A 115 -9.91 0.10 6.99
CA TYR A 115 -10.47 0.55 8.25
C TYR A 115 -9.45 1.32 9.09
N LYS A 116 -9.94 2.02 10.08
CA LYS A 116 -9.11 2.78 11.03
C LYS A 116 -8.71 1.96 12.24
#